data_4f84c19cd28e61cce81432155d90dc6c
#
_entry.id   4f84c19cd28e61cce81432155d90dc6c
#
_cell.length_a   1.000
_cell.length_b   1.000
_cell.length_c   1.000
_cell.angle_alpha   90.00
_cell.angle_beta   90.00
_cell.angle_gamma   90.00
#
_symmetry.space_group_name_H-M   'P 1'
#
loop_
_entity.id
_entity.type
_entity.pdbx_description
1 polymer ?
#
loop_
_entity_poly.entity_id
_entity_poly.type
_entity_poly.pdbx_seq_one_letter_code
_entity_poly.pdbx_strand_id
1 'polypeptide(L)'
;MRQKTFQRRSALALLTATVLGVGLPALAQGKITRIVVAFPSGGPVDFVARAIGEQLGKELGHQVIVENKAGANGAIAAEYVARSAPDGQTLWLTSVGAVAINPPLYDKLPYDPVRDLAPVSLVVNNVELLVVNATNPANTGAEFVANARQQSKGATMASSGIGSVPHLAMELLADATQAKLLHVPYKGAAPAITDVVAGHVDGFFGDIPGLIGFVKAGKLKPIGIAAAKRHPLLPEVKTFDEMGIKGVDSDNWYALFASKATPAADIERLNGAVRRTLGNEAVAAKLMASGAVPAASSPVELATLLRNDTAKWARVIKAKNIKPE
;
A
#
# COMPACT_ATOMS: atom_id res chain seq x y z
N MET A 1 87.51 33.10 -44.29
CA MET A 1 86.28 32.25 -44.63
C MET A 1 85.15 32.81 -43.84
N ARG A 2 84.14 33.39 -44.46
CA ARG A 2 83.03 34.15 -43.82
C ARG A 2 81.80 33.24 -43.81
N GLN A 3 81.22 33.03 -42.63
CA GLN A 3 79.86 32.52 -42.50
C GLN A 3 78.92 33.68 -42.13
N LYS A 4 77.91 33.84 -43.00
CA LYS A 4 76.83 34.82 -42.82
C LYS A 4 75.72 34.20 -41.95
N THR A 5 75.40 34.73 -40.83
CA THR A 5 74.28 34.48 -40.00
C THR A 5 73.02 35.12 -40.57
N PHE A 6 72.01 34.32 -40.88
CA PHE A 6 70.70 34.80 -41.31
C PHE A 6 69.73 34.81 -40.11
N GLN A 7 69.37 36.00 -39.69
CA GLN A 7 68.27 36.16 -38.69
C GLN A 7 66.96 36.07 -39.38
N ARG A 8 66.17 35.11 -38.99
CA ARG A 8 64.74 35.08 -39.30
C ARG A 8 63.92 35.46 -38.06
N ARG A 9 63.31 36.63 -38.12
CA ARG A 9 62.29 37.07 -37.22
C ARG A 9 60.99 36.39 -37.54
N SER A 10 60.51 35.45 -36.71
CA SER A 10 59.21 34.87 -36.83
C SER A 10 58.22 35.65 -35.93
N ALA A 11 57.28 36.32 -36.58
CA ALA A 11 56.19 36.99 -35.93
C ALA A 11 55.25 35.92 -35.31
N LEU A 12 55.10 35.96 -33.97
CA LEU A 12 54.05 35.23 -33.25
C LEU A 12 52.72 35.98 -33.44
N ALA A 13 51.84 35.42 -34.29
CA ALA A 13 50.45 35.81 -34.35
C ALA A 13 49.71 35.13 -33.19
N LEU A 14 49.27 35.88 -32.20
CA LEU A 14 48.32 35.45 -31.16
C LEU A 14 46.96 35.22 -31.85
N LEU A 15 46.60 33.98 -32.09
CA LEU A 15 45.20 33.58 -32.35
C LEU A 15 44.50 33.38 -31.00
N THR A 16 43.78 34.40 -30.56
CA THR A 16 42.78 34.29 -29.50
C THR A 16 41.60 33.50 -30.04
N ALA A 17 41.58 32.19 -29.81
CA ALA A 17 40.42 31.35 -30.04
C ALA A 17 39.37 31.62 -28.99
N THR A 18 38.38 32.45 -29.32
CA THR A 18 37.14 32.63 -28.51
C THR A 18 36.38 31.38 -28.61
N VAL A 19 36.52 30.46 -27.63
CA VAL A 19 35.66 29.30 -27.47
C VAL A 19 34.28 29.82 -27.01
N LEU A 20 33.39 30.05 -27.96
CA LEU A 20 31.96 30.16 -27.67
C LEU A 20 31.52 28.82 -27.08
N GLY A 21 31.46 28.79 -25.74
CA GLY A 21 30.82 27.72 -25.01
C GLY A 21 29.34 27.66 -25.39
N VAL A 22 29.02 26.88 -26.41
CA VAL A 22 27.64 26.43 -26.64
C VAL A 22 27.26 25.61 -25.41
N GLY A 23 26.69 26.27 -24.40
CA GLY A 23 26.05 25.60 -23.30
C GLY A 23 24.99 24.65 -23.89
N LEU A 24 25.33 23.38 -24.00
CA LEU A 24 24.31 22.35 -24.23
C LEU A 24 23.24 22.60 -23.19
N PRO A 25 21.95 22.74 -23.59
CA PRO A 25 20.88 22.79 -22.61
C PRO A 25 21.05 21.52 -21.79
N ALA A 26 21.35 21.66 -20.49
CA ALA A 26 21.25 20.56 -19.57
C ALA A 26 19.81 20.03 -19.80
N LEU A 27 19.71 18.86 -20.39
CA LEU A 27 18.44 18.14 -20.51
C LEU A 27 17.96 18.06 -19.06
N ALA A 28 17.06 18.98 -18.70
CA ALA A 28 16.44 18.96 -17.40
C ALA A 28 15.82 17.55 -17.31
N GLN A 29 16.47 16.69 -16.53
CA GLN A 29 15.89 15.38 -16.24
C GLN A 29 14.49 15.68 -15.72
N GLY A 30 13.49 15.37 -16.54
CA GLY A 30 12.10 15.71 -16.24
C GLY A 30 11.79 15.25 -14.81
N LYS A 31 11.08 16.07 -14.05
CA LYS A 31 10.63 15.69 -12.71
C LYS A 31 10.02 14.31 -12.79
N ILE A 32 10.38 13.43 -11.85
CA ILE A 32 9.79 12.10 -11.72
C ILE A 32 9.25 11.97 -10.31
N THR A 33 7.96 11.73 -10.17
CA THR A 33 7.39 11.35 -8.87
C THR A 33 7.43 9.83 -8.71
N ARG A 34 7.94 9.36 -7.57
CA ARG A 34 7.95 7.94 -7.19
C ARG A 34 6.84 7.65 -6.22
N ILE A 35 5.96 6.70 -6.56
CA ILE A 35 5.05 6.09 -5.58
C ILE A 35 5.76 4.85 -5.03
N VAL A 36 6.26 4.97 -3.82
CA VAL A 36 6.87 3.86 -3.07
C VAL A 36 5.75 3.03 -2.47
N VAL A 37 5.66 1.77 -2.88
CA VAL A 37 4.68 0.80 -2.39
C VAL A 37 5.32 -0.06 -1.31
N ALA A 38 4.68 -0.16 -0.15
CA ALA A 38 5.19 -0.86 1.02
C ALA A 38 5.19 -2.40 0.90
N PHE A 39 4.69 -2.95 -0.20
CA PHE A 39 4.43 -4.38 -0.36
C PHE A 39 4.96 -4.90 -1.71
N PRO A 40 5.09 -6.25 -1.87
CA PRO A 40 5.53 -6.84 -3.13
C PRO A 40 4.65 -6.46 -4.32
N SER A 41 5.25 -6.46 -5.51
CA SER A 41 4.50 -6.24 -6.75
C SER A 41 3.44 -7.34 -6.96
N GLY A 42 2.35 -6.97 -7.64
CA GLY A 42 1.19 -7.86 -7.87
C GLY A 42 0.21 -7.95 -6.72
N GLY A 43 0.52 -7.34 -5.56
CA GLY A 43 -0.44 -7.22 -4.46
C GLY A 43 -1.44 -6.07 -4.65
N PRO A 44 -2.47 -5.99 -3.77
CA PRO A 44 -3.56 -5.01 -3.93
C PRO A 44 -3.09 -3.55 -3.86
N VAL A 45 -2.12 -3.22 -3.02
CA VAL A 45 -1.56 -1.84 -2.95
C VAL A 45 -0.78 -1.49 -4.22
N ASP A 46 -0.02 -2.44 -4.77
CA ASP A 46 0.70 -2.25 -6.04
C ASP A 46 -0.27 -2.05 -7.21
N PHE A 47 -1.37 -2.82 -7.25
CA PHE A 47 -2.43 -2.65 -8.24
C PHE A 47 -2.99 -1.21 -8.19
N VAL A 48 -3.34 -0.71 -7.02
CA VAL A 48 -3.89 0.65 -6.84
C VAL A 48 -2.85 1.70 -7.26
N ALA A 49 -1.58 1.56 -6.87
CA ALA A 49 -0.50 2.46 -7.28
C ALA A 49 -0.39 2.58 -8.81
N ARG A 50 -0.40 1.44 -9.51
CA ARG A 50 -0.33 1.39 -10.98
C ARG A 50 -1.61 1.85 -11.66
N ALA A 51 -2.77 1.63 -11.03
CA ALA A 51 -4.05 2.10 -11.56
C ALA A 51 -4.16 3.63 -11.59
N ILE A 52 -3.58 4.31 -10.59
CA ILE A 52 -3.62 5.78 -10.51
C ILE A 52 -2.39 6.45 -11.17
N GLY A 53 -1.26 5.73 -11.32
CA GLY A 53 0.05 6.31 -11.63
C GLY A 53 0.10 7.10 -12.93
N GLU A 54 -0.46 6.59 -14.02
CA GLU A 54 -0.48 7.28 -15.32
C GLU A 54 -1.28 8.57 -15.25
N GLN A 55 -2.51 8.52 -14.72
CA GLN A 55 -3.36 9.71 -14.62
C GLN A 55 -2.79 10.73 -13.63
N LEU A 56 -2.23 10.28 -12.50
CA LEU A 56 -1.54 11.16 -11.56
C LEU A 56 -0.37 11.87 -12.23
N GLY A 57 0.36 11.19 -13.11
CA GLY A 57 1.42 11.82 -13.90
C GLY A 57 0.91 12.92 -14.82
N LYS A 58 -0.23 12.71 -15.48
CA LYS A 58 -0.90 13.76 -16.30
C LYS A 58 -1.30 14.96 -15.44
N GLU A 59 -1.86 14.72 -14.24
CA GLU A 59 -2.27 15.79 -13.32
C GLU A 59 -1.08 16.56 -12.72
N LEU A 60 0.06 15.93 -12.57
CA LEU A 60 1.28 16.55 -12.05
C LEU A 60 2.13 17.21 -13.15
N GLY A 61 1.86 16.90 -14.44
CA GLY A 61 2.61 17.39 -15.59
C GLY A 61 4.00 16.74 -15.76
N HIS A 62 4.23 15.55 -15.15
CA HIS A 62 5.47 14.80 -15.27
C HIS A 62 5.27 13.32 -14.97
N GLN A 63 6.28 12.49 -15.25
CA GLN A 63 6.19 11.05 -15.08
C GLN A 63 6.01 10.63 -13.61
N VAL A 64 5.11 9.65 -13.39
CA VAL A 64 4.97 8.92 -12.12
C VAL A 64 5.41 7.47 -12.32
N ILE A 65 6.29 6.97 -11.46
CA ILE A 65 6.73 5.58 -11.44
C ILE A 65 6.35 4.91 -10.13
N VAL A 66 6.15 3.60 -10.17
CA VAL A 66 5.85 2.78 -8.99
C VAL A 66 7.08 1.96 -8.63
N GLU A 67 7.53 2.06 -7.38
CA GLU A 67 8.68 1.36 -6.83
C GLU A 67 8.26 0.55 -5.59
N ASN A 68 8.49 -0.76 -5.59
CA ASN A 68 8.12 -1.62 -4.47
C ASN A 68 9.29 -1.76 -3.48
N LYS A 69 9.07 -1.39 -2.21
CA LYS A 69 10.01 -1.57 -1.08
C LYS A 69 9.30 -2.34 0.03
N ALA A 70 9.17 -3.64 -0.18
CA ALA A 70 8.47 -4.52 0.74
C ALA A 70 9.32 -4.87 1.97
N GLY A 71 8.65 -5.16 3.09
CA GLY A 71 9.24 -5.70 4.30
C GLY A 71 8.78 -5.03 5.58
N ALA A 72 8.85 -5.79 6.69
CA ALA A 72 8.47 -5.36 8.04
C ALA A 72 7.12 -4.63 8.08
N ASN A 73 6.08 -5.22 7.46
CA ASN A 73 4.75 -4.63 7.30
C ASN A 73 4.79 -3.15 6.87
N GLY A 74 5.67 -2.80 5.90
CA GLY A 74 5.79 -1.46 5.35
C GLY A 74 6.81 -0.54 6.04
N ALA A 75 7.44 -0.94 7.14
CA ALA A 75 8.39 -0.09 7.86
C ALA A 75 9.59 0.33 7.00
N ILE A 76 10.08 -0.55 6.11
CA ILE A 76 11.22 -0.24 5.21
C ILE A 76 10.84 0.90 4.26
N ALA A 77 9.65 0.87 3.67
CA ALA A 77 9.17 1.93 2.79
C ALA A 77 8.91 3.23 3.54
N ALA A 78 8.34 3.15 4.75
CA ALA A 78 8.08 4.29 5.62
C ALA A 78 9.37 5.07 5.93
N GLU A 79 10.42 4.37 6.41
CA GLU A 79 11.71 4.97 6.73
C GLU A 79 12.36 5.61 5.50
N TYR A 80 12.30 4.93 4.35
CA TYR A 80 12.82 5.46 3.10
C TYR A 80 12.15 6.78 2.70
N VAL A 81 10.81 6.85 2.77
CA VAL A 81 10.07 8.08 2.40
C VAL A 81 10.24 9.17 3.45
N ALA A 82 10.25 8.84 4.74
CA ALA A 82 10.47 9.81 5.81
C ALA A 82 11.82 10.55 5.66
N ARG A 83 12.85 9.85 5.16
CA ARG A 83 14.20 10.39 4.93
C ARG A 83 14.42 10.94 3.52
N SER A 84 13.43 10.90 2.64
CA SER A 84 13.55 11.43 1.28
C SER A 84 13.61 12.96 1.26
N ALA A 85 14.07 13.52 0.13
CA ALA A 85 14.04 14.96 -0.08
C ALA A 85 12.60 15.49 0.06
N PRO A 86 12.40 16.64 0.75
CA PRO A 86 11.07 17.18 1.02
C PRO A 86 10.52 18.00 -0.17
N ASP A 87 10.67 17.48 -1.37
CA ASP A 87 10.29 18.12 -2.64
C ASP A 87 8.97 17.59 -3.22
N GLY A 88 8.31 16.68 -2.50
CA GLY A 88 7.06 16.04 -2.91
C GLY A 88 7.21 15.07 -4.08
N GLN A 89 8.43 14.64 -4.44
CA GLN A 89 8.66 13.69 -5.52
C GLN A 89 8.74 12.23 -5.05
N THR A 90 8.76 11.98 -3.75
CA THR A 90 8.75 10.64 -3.17
C THR A 90 7.53 10.52 -2.27
N LEU A 91 6.56 9.71 -2.71
CA LEU A 91 5.29 9.46 -2.02
C LEU A 91 5.24 8.02 -1.54
N TRP A 92 4.67 7.78 -0.39
CA TRP A 92 4.44 6.45 0.14
C TRP A 92 2.96 6.07 -0.01
N LEU A 93 2.66 5.04 -0.80
CA LEU A 93 1.34 4.43 -0.81
C LEU A 93 1.35 3.21 0.10
N THR A 94 0.49 3.22 1.09
CA THR A 94 0.44 2.19 2.12
C THR A 94 -0.97 1.95 2.66
N SER A 95 -1.11 0.90 3.46
CA SER A 95 -2.36 0.51 4.13
C SER A 95 -2.34 0.87 5.62
N VAL A 96 -3.49 0.70 6.26
CA VAL A 96 -3.71 0.87 7.71
C VAL A 96 -2.65 0.15 8.55
N GLY A 97 -2.23 -1.05 8.14
CA GLY A 97 -1.25 -1.86 8.89
C GLY A 97 0.01 -1.09 9.23
N ALA A 98 0.63 -0.46 8.23
CA ALA A 98 1.88 0.23 8.44
C ALA A 98 1.75 1.56 9.21
N VAL A 99 0.64 2.27 9.08
CA VAL A 99 0.51 3.62 9.67
C VAL A 99 -0.30 3.67 10.97
N ALA A 100 -1.23 2.74 11.19
CA ALA A 100 -2.11 2.76 12.36
C ALA A 100 -1.96 1.54 13.28
N ILE A 101 -1.50 0.38 12.74
CA ILE A 101 -1.32 -0.85 13.52
C ILE A 101 0.12 -1.00 14.03
N ASN A 102 1.12 -0.79 13.18
CA ASN A 102 2.52 -0.91 13.60
C ASN A 102 2.88 -0.02 14.81
N PRO A 103 2.48 1.26 14.90
CA PRO A 103 2.86 2.11 16.02
C PRO A 103 2.47 1.57 17.40
N PRO A 104 1.24 1.10 17.63
CA PRO A 104 0.87 0.50 18.91
C PRO A 104 1.33 -0.97 19.09
N LEU A 105 1.79 -1.64 18.03
CA LEU A 105 2.20 -3.04 18.06
C LEU A 105 3.68 -3.23 18.41
N TYR A 106 4.56 -2.36 17.90
CA TYR A 106 6.00 -2.49 18.05
C TYR A 106 6.56 -1.44 19.00
N ASP A 107 7.30 -1.85 20.01
CA ASP A 107 7.97 -0.94 20.95
C ASP A 107 9.05 -0.09 20.28
N LYS A 108 9.64 -0.60 19.20
CA LYS A 108 10.70 0.09 18.42
C LYS A 108 10.39 0.04 16.94
N LEU A 109 10.00 1.18 16.40
CA LEU A 109 9.84 1.40 14.96
C LEU A 109 10.89 2.39 14.45
N PRO A 110 11.43 2.22 13.23
CA PRO A 110 12.37 3.16 12.63
C PRO A 110 11.69 4.45 12.16
N TYR A 111 10.38 4.58 12.29
CA TYR A 111 9.58 5.75 11.91
C TYR A 111 8.42 5.98 12.87
N ASP A 112 7.91 7.19 12.85
CA ASP A 112 6.65 7.60 13.49
C ASP A 112 5.76 8.25 12.42
N PRO A 113 4.58 7.69 12.10
CA PRO A 113 3.73 8.21 11.02
C PRO A 113 3.27 9.66 11.24
N VAL A 114 3.15 10.12 12.48
CA VAL A 114 2.70 11.48 12.80
C VAL A 114 3.87 12.48 12.77
N ARG A 115 5.03 12.06 13.30
CA ARG A 115 6.22 12.90 13.40
C ARG A 115 6.96 13.00 12.06
N ASP A 116 7.10 11.89 11.33
CA ASP A 116 8.04 11.77 10.22
C ASP A 116 7.38 11.87 8.84
N LEU A 117 6.04 11.79 8.78
CA LEU A 117 5.28 11.77 7.53
C LEU A 117 4.20 12.86 7.50
N ALA A 118 3.97 13.40 6.31
CA ALA A 118 2.86 14.33 6.02
C ALA A 118 1.76 13.57 5.27
N PRO A 119 0.51 13.54 5.76
CA PRO A 119 -0.60 12.97 5.02
C PRO A 119 -0.89 13.80 3.77
N VAL A 120 -1.09 13.12 2.63
CA VAL A 120 -1.41 13.76 1.35
C VAL A 120 -2.90 13.56 1.03
N SER A 121 -3.34 12.31 0.89
CA SER A 121 -4.75 11.97 0.61
C SER A 121 -5.01 10.50 0.86
N LEU A 122 -6.20 10.18 1.31
CA LEU A 122 -6.79 8.87 1.10
C LEU A 122 -6.88 8.61 -0.42
N VAL A 123 -6.75 7.36 -0.83
CA VAL A 123 -6.82 6.95 -2.24
C VAL A 123 -8.00 6.02 -2.47
N VAL A 124 -8.12 4.97 -1.67
CA VAL A 124 -9.23 4.01 -1.73
C VAL A 124 -9.62 3.52 -0.35
N ASN A 125 -10.90 3.19 -0.19
CA ASN A 125 -11.39 2.33 0.86
C ASN A 125 -11.51 0.89 0.33
N ASN A 126 -11.11 -0.06 1.16
CA ASN A 126 -11.22 -1.48 0.89
C ASN A 126 -11.96 -2.18 2.03
N VAL A 127 -12.44 -3.37 1.76
CA VAL A 127 -12.97 -4.28 2.77
C VAL A 127 -12.21 -5.59 2.75
N GLU A 128 -12.00 -6.18 3.92
CA GLU A 128 -11.38 -7.49 4.04
C GLU A 128 -12.40 -8.59 3.73
N LEU A 129 -12.02 -9.46 2.82
CA LEU A 129 -12.78 -10.64 2.39
C LEU A 129 -12.10 -11.89 2.92
N LEU A 130 -12.82 -12.73 3.67
CA LEU A 130 -12.32 -14.06 3.99
C LEU A 130 -12.52 -14.96 2.78
N VAL A 131 -11.42 -15.49 2.28
CA VAL A 131 -11.39 -16.47 1.20
C VAL A 131 -10.75 -17.77 1.64
N VAL A 132 -11.20 -18.86 1.00
CA VAL A 132 -10.62 -20.20 1.14
C VAL A 132 -10.32 -20.76 -0.24
N ASN A 133 -9.57 -21.87 -0.33
CA ASN A 133 -9.42 -22.62 -1.56
C ASN A 133 -10.80 -23.06 -2.09
N ALA A 134 -10.97 -23.10 -3.42
CA ALA A 134 -12.24 -23.46 -4.06
C ALA A 134 -12.77 -24.84 -3.63
N THR A 135 -11.89 -25.78 -3.26
CA THR A 135 -12.24 -27.14 -2.81
C THR A 135 -12.56 -27.23 -1.31
N ASN A 136 -12.37 -26.14 -0.56
CA ASN A 136 -12.71 -26.12 0.87
C ASN A 136 -14.20 -26.43 1.06
N PRO A 137 -14.62 -27.31 2.01
CA PRO A 137 -16.02 -27.66 2.21
C PRO A 137 -16.88 -26.50 2.72
N ALA A 138 -16.32 -25.53 3.42
CA ALA A 138 -17.08 -24.40 3.95
C ALA A 138 -17.54 -23.46 2.81
N ASN A 139 -18.79 -23.02 2.84
CA ASN A 139 -19.39 -22.06 1.91
C ASN A 139 -19.69 -20.71 2.58
N THR A 140 -19.58 -20.66 3.90
CA THR A 140 -19.77 -19.44 4.70
C THR A 140 -18.70 -19.34 5.77
N GLY A 141 -18.44 -18.11 6.26
CA GLY A 141 -17.54 -17.91 7.39
C GLY A 141 -17.99 -18.64 8.65
N ALA A 142 -19.29 -18.80 8.85
CA ALA A 142 -19.84 -19.57 9.98
C ALA A 142 -19.51 -21.07 9.86
N GLU A 143 -19.63 -21.65 8.68
CA GLU A 143 -19.22 -23.05 8.42
C GLU A 143 -17.72 -23.23 8.58
N PHE A 144 -16.92 -22.30 8.09
CA PHE A 144 -15.46 -22.31 8.27
C PHE A 144 -15.08 -22.34 9.76
N VAL A 145 -15.69 -21.48 10.55
CA VAL A 145 -15.51 -21.43 12.01
C VAL A 145 -15.93 -22.74 12.68
N ALA A 146 -17.08 -23.30 12.29
CA ALA A 146 -17.56 -24.57 12.82
C ALA A 146 -16.57 -25.71 12.52
N ASN A 147 -16.04 -25.76 11.30
CA ASN A 147 -15.04 -26.74 10.88
C ASN A 147 -13.71 -26.55 11.65
N ALA A 148 -13.25 -25.31 11.81
CA ALA A 148 -12.03 -24.99 12.56
C ALA A 148 -12.10 -25.43 14.02
N ARG A 149 -13.26 -25.31 14.66
CA ARG A 149 -13.48 -25.78 16.05
C ARG A 149 -13.41 -27.30 16.20
N GLN A 150 -13.74 -28.04 15.16
CA GLN A 150 -13.69 -29.51 15.17
C GLN A 150 -12.27 -30.05 14.92
N GLN A 151 -11.40 -29.25 14.36
CA GLN A 151 -10.01 -29.62 14.09
C GLN A 151 -9.15 -29.48 15.35
N SER A 152 -8.51 -30.54 15.80
CA SER A 152 -7.64 -30.54 17.00
C SER A 152 -6.48 -29.53 16.89
N LYS A 153 -5.95 -29.34 15.69
CA LYS A 153 -4.88 -28.36 15.40
C LYS A 153 -5.40 -26.96 15.13
N GLY A 154 -6.71 -26.79 14.84
CA GLY A 154 -7.30 -25.55 14.35
C GLY A 154 -7.06 -25.33 12.87
N ALA A 155 -7.57 -24.21 12.32
CA ALA A 155 -7.40 -23.82 10.91
C ALA A 155 -6.21 -22.87 10.73
N THR A 156 -5.42 -23.07 9.68
CA THR A 156 -4.31 -22.19 9.32
C THR A 156 -4.80 -20.97 8.56
N MET A 157 -4.38 -19.78 8.98
CA MET A 157 -4.79 -18.51 8.39
C MET A 157 -3.59 -17.72 7.92
N ALA A 158 -3.51 -17.50 6.62
CA ALA A 158 -2.49 -16.62 6.05
C ALA A 158 -2.73 -15.15 6.40
N SER A 159 -1.68 -14.35 6.44
CA SER A 159 -1.75 -12.89 6.48
C SER A 159 -0.69 -12.25 5.60
N SER A 160 -0.83 -10.95 5.35
CA SER A 160 0.18 -10.15 4.63
C SER A 160 1.41 -9.82 5.50
N GLY A 161 1.48 -10.36 6.71
CA GLY A 161 2.52 -10.15 7.70
C GLY A 161 1.97 -9.80 9.08
N ILE A 162 2.84 -9.86 10.07
CA ILE A 162 2.49 -9.51 11.45
C ILE A 162 2.09 -8.03 11.50
N GLY A 163 0.99 -7.72 12.21
CA GLY A 163 0.45 -6.35 12.27
C GLY A 163 -0.27 -5.88 11.01
N SER A 164 -0.45 -6.75 10.00
CA SER A 164 -1.29 -6.42 8.86
C SER A 164 -2.79 -6.48 9.23
N VAL A 165 -3.64 -5.79 8.45
CA VAL A 165 -5.09 -5.87 8.65
C VAL A 165 -5.61 -7.31 8.55
N PRO A 166 -5.18 -8.14 7.59
CA PRO A 166 -5.50 -9.57 7.56
C PRO A 166 -5.18 -10.34 8.85
N HIS A 167 -4.04 -10.05 9.49
CA HIS A 167 -3.70 -10.65 10.79
C HIS A 167 -4.72 -10.25 11.86
N LEU A 168 -5.02 -8.95 11.97
CA LEU A 168 -5.94 -8.48 12.99
C LEU A 168 -7.39 -8.91 12.72
N ALA A 169 -7.80 -9.03 11.46
CA ALA A 169 -9.10 -9.59 11.07
C ALA A 169 -9.25 -11.04 11.53
N MET A 170 -8.18 -11.84 11.36
CA MET A 170 -8.13 -13.21 11.88
C MET A 170 -8.26 -13.24 13.43
N GLU A 171 -7.54 -12.37 14.12
CA GLU A 171 -7.59 -12.28 15.59
C GLU A 171 -8.99 -11.86 16.09
N LEU A 172 -9.64 -10.91 15.39
CA LEU A 172 -11.02 -10.52 15.68
C LEU A 172 -11.98 -11.71 15.46
N LEU A 173 -11.82 -12.49 14.38
CA LEU A 173 -12.62 -13.68 14.13
C LEU A 173 -12.39 -14.76 15.17
N ALA A 174 -11.13 -15.03 15.53
CA ALA A 174 -10.78 -16.00 16.56
C ALA A 174 -11.41 -15.64 17.92
N ASP A 175 -11.32 -14.36 18.30
CA ASP A 175 -11.92 -13.89 19.56
C ASP A 175 -13.45 -13.96 19.56
N ALA A 176 -14.08 -13.44 18.51
CA ALA A 176 -15.55 -13.42 18.40
C ALA A 176 -16.16 -14.84 18.40
N THR A 177 -15.39 -15.82 17.95
CA THR A 177 -15.89 -17.18 17.76
C THR A 177 -15.26 -18.21 18.68
N GLN A 178 -14.19 -17.90 19.40
CA GLN A 178 -13.36 -18.84 20.17
C GLN A 178 -12.86 -20.01 19.31
N ALA A 179 -12.74 -19.82 17.99
CA ALA A 179 -12.15 -20.79 17.09
C ALA A 179 -10.63 -20.73 17.19
N LYS A 180 -9.99 -21.90 17.15
CA LYS A 180 -8.54 -21.99 17.09
C LYS A 180 -8.06 -21.71 15.67
N LEU A 181 -7.53 -20.51 15.45
CA LEU A 181 -6.94 -20.07 14.19
C LEU A 181 -5.43 -19.93 14.36
N LEU A 182 -4.65 -20.51 13.47
CA LEU A 182 -3.18 -20.52 13.51
C LEU A 182 -2.66 -19.52 12.48
N HIS A 183 -2.00 -18.50 12.93
CA HIS A 183 -1.44 -17.47 12.07
C HIS A 183 -0.22 -17.95 11.27
N VAL A 184 -0.23 -17.74 9.95
CA VAL A 184 0.88 -18.00 9.03
C VAL A 184 1.22 -16.69 8.33
N PRO A 185 2.25 -15.94 8.81
CA PRO A 185 2.61 -14.65 8.24
C PRO A 185 3.41 -14.80 6.94
N TYR A 186 3.06 -13.99 5.93
CA TYR A 186 3.76 -13.87 4.65
C TYR A 186 4.35 -12.47 4.46
N LYS A 187 5.28 -12.32 3.52
CA LYS A 187 5.86 -11.02 3.16
C LYS A 187 4.97 -10.25 2.18
N GLY A 188 3.66 -10.12 2.50
CA GLY A 188 2.65 -9.46 1.69
C GLY A 188 1.54 -10.38 1.20
N ALA A 189 0.50 -9.81 0.59
CA ALA A 189 -0.69 -10.55 0.16
C ALA A 189 -0.41 -11.53 -1.00
N ALA A 190 0.44 -11.17 -1.97
CA ALA A 190 0.66 -12.00 -3.16
C ALA A 190 1.13 -13.44 -2.84
N PRO A 191 2.18 -13.67 -2.02
CA PRO A 191 2.56 -15.03 -1.64
C PRO A 191 1.49 -15.72 -0.77
N ALA A 192 0.79 -15.00 0.11
CA ALA A 192 -0.32 -15.56 0.89
C ALA A 192 -1.44 -16.09 -0.01
N ILE A 193 -1.87 -15.32 -1.01
CA ILE A 193 -2.89 -15.71 -1.99
C ILE A 193 -2.46 -16.97 -2.74
N THR A 194 -1.18 -17.04 -3.16
CA THR A 194 -0.65 -18.21 -3.85
C THR A 194 -0.81 -19.49 -3.03
N ASP A 195 -0.52 -19.43 -1.74
CA ASP A 195 -0.59 -20.58 -0.85
C ASP A 195 -2.04 -20.97 -0.50
N VAL A 196 -2.95 -20.00 -0.38
CA VAL A 196 -4.40 -20.31 -0.25
C VAL A 196 -4.94 -20.97 -1.52
N VAL A 197 -4.57 -20.46 -2.70
CA VAL A 197 -4.95 -21.07 -3.99
C VAL A 197 -4.41 -22.50 -4.12
N ALA A 198 -3.21 -22.75 -3.61
CA ALA A 198 -2.60 -24.09 -3.59
C ALA A 198 -3.16 -25.01 -2.50
N GLY A 199 -3.94 -24.50 -1.55
CA GLY A 199 -4.48 -25.25 -0.42
C GLY A 199 -3.44 -25.56 0.67
N HIS A 200 -2.32 -24.84 0.71
CA HIS A 200 -1.30 -25.01 1.75
C HIS A 200 -1.72 -24.39 3.09
N VAL A 201 -2.63 -23.43 3.07
CA VAL A 201 -3.27 -22.80 4.22
C VAL A 201 -4.79 -22.78 4.01
N ASP A 202 -5.55 -22.83 5.10
CA ASP A 202 -7.01 -23.02 5.05
C ASP A 202 -7.76 -21.76 4.65
N GLY A 203 -7.25 -20.56 5.02
CA GLY A 203 -7.93 -19.30 4.73
C GLY A 203 -7.02 -18.08 4.73
N PHE A 204 -7.55 -17.00 4.18
CA PHE A 204 -6.88 -15.69 4.14
C PHE A 204 -7.93 -14.58 4.18
N PHE A 205 -7.74 -13.63 5.08
CA PHE A 205 -8.36 -12.32 4.93
C PHE A 205 -7.55 -11.47 3.98
N GLY A 206 -8.19 -10.81 3.04
CA GLY A 206 -7.49 -9.91 2.14
C GLY A 206 -8.42 -8.95 1.43
N ASP A 207 -7.83 -7.86 0.94
CA ASP A 207 -8.55 -6.84 0.20
C ASP A 207 -9.10 -7.38 -1.13
N ILE A 208 -10.33 -7.04 -1.44
CA ILE A 208 -11.01 -7.46 -2.67
C ILE A 208 -10.17 -7.21 -3.93
N PRO A 209 -9.47 -6.08 -4.12
CA PRO A 209 -8.65 -5.84 -5.31
C PRO A 209 -7.59 -6.90 -5.59
N GLY A 210 -7.04 -7.51 -4.55
CA GLY A 210 -6.09 -8.60 -4.69
C GLY A 210 -6.72 -9.96 -4.96
N LEU A 211 -8.01 -10.13 -4.65
CA LEU A 211 -8.70 -11.42 -4.60
C LEU A 211 -9.70 -11.64 -5.73
N ILE A 212 -10.33 -10.55 -6.23
CA ILE A 212 -11.49 -10.65 -7.13
C ILE A 212 -11.20 -11.43 -8.41
N GLY A 213 -9.97 -11.33 -8.94
CA GLY A 213 -9.56 -12.10 -10.10
C GLY A 213 -9.55 -13.61 -9.86
N PHE A 214 -9.06 -14.04 -8.70
CA PHE A 214 -9.03 -15.45 -8.29
C PHE A 214 -10.43 -15.98 -7.96
N VAL A 215 -11.29 -15.15 -7.37
CA VAL A 215 -12.70 -15.47 -7.11
C VAL A 215 -13.46 -15.66 -8.42
N LYS A 216 -13.36 -14.71 -9.37
CA LYS A 216 -13.99 -14.81 -10.69
C LYS A 216 -13.47 -16.00 -11.51
N ALA A 217 -12.21 -16.38 -11.33
CA ALA A 217 -11.62 -17.56 -11.96
C ALA A 217 -11.97 -18.89 -11.26
N GLY A 218 -12.77 -18.86 -10.19
CA GLY A 218 -13.17 -20.05 -9.42
C GLY A 218 -12.00 -20.74 -8.69
N LYS A 219 -10.89 -20.04 -8.44
CA LYS A 219 -9.73 -20.56 -7.71
C LYS A 219 -9.84 -20.35 -6.21
N LEU A 220 -10.52 -19.28 -5.81
CA LEU A 220 -10.86 -18.97 -4.42
C LEU A 220 -12.34 -18.82 -4.24
N LYS A 221 -12.83 -19.24 -3.09
CA LYS A 221 -14.21 -19.11 -2.67
C LYS A 221 -14.31 -18.03 -1.58
N PRO A 222 -15.07 -16.94 -1.82
CA PRO A 222 -15.32 -15.91 -0.82
C PRO A 222 -16.40 -16.42 0.15
N ILE A 223 -16.14 -16.35 1.45
CA ILE A 223 -17.04 -16.93 2.47
C ILE A 223 -17.45 -15.96 3.58
N GLY A 224 -16.95 -14.73 3.58
CA GLY A 224 -17.37 -13.73 4.56
C GLY A 224 -16.71 -12.38 4.34
N ILE A 225 -17.43 -11.31 4.62
CA ILE A 225 -16.96 -9.91 4.54
C ILE A 225 -16.81 -9.35 5.95
N ALA A 226 -15.63 -8.81 6.28
CA ALA A 226 -15.32 -8.19 7.56
C ALA A 226 -15.59 -6.67 7.53
N ALA A 227 -16.81 -6.29 7.20
CA ALA A 227 -17.29 -4.91 7.18
C ALA A 227 -18.79 -4.85 7.56
N ALA A 228 -19.28 -3.64 7.83
CA ALA A 228 -20.67 -3.41 8.22
C ALA A 228 -21.70 -3.72 7.11
N LYS A 229 -21.27 -3.71 5.84
CA LYS A 229 -22.15 -3.93 4.67
C LYS A 229 -21.49 -4.87 3.67
N ARG A 230 -22.32 -5.60 2.90
CA ARG A 230 -21.85 -6.38 1.76
C ARG A 230 -21.21 -5.49 0.70
N HIS A 231 -20.25 -6.06 -0.03
CA HIS A 231 -19.61 -5.36 -1.13
C HIS A 231 -20.42 -5.47 -2.42
N PRO A 232 -20.63 -4.38 -3.22
CA PRO A 232 -21.43 -4.39 -4.44
C PRO A 232 -21.00 -5.43 -5.50
N LEU A 233 -19.71 -5.77 -5.57
CA LEU A 233 -19.19 -6.80 -6.49
C LEU A 233 -19.46 -8.23 -6.00
N LEU A 234 -19.86 -8.42 -4.76
CA LEU A 234 -20.06 -9.73 -4.11
C LEU A 234 -21.34 -9.67 -3.25
N PRO A 235 -22.50 -9.35 -3.84
CA PRO A 235 -23.75 -9.14 -3.10
C PRO A 235 -24.28 -10.41 -2.43
N GLU A 236 -23.83 -11.59 -2.89
CA GLU A 236 -24.17 -12.89 -2.31
C GLU A 236 -23.36 -13.23 -1.06
N VAL A 237 -22.17 -12.60 -0.89
CA VAL A 237 -21.31 -12.88 0.27
C VAL A 237 -21.77 -12.07 1.47
N LYS A 238 -22.17 -12.78 2.53
CA LYS A 238 -22.65 -12.18 3.78
C LYS A 238 -21.50 -11.52 4.56
N THR A 239 -21.82 -10.47 5.30
CA THR A 239 -20.92 -9.95 6.34
C THR A 239 -20.91 -10.92 7.53
N PHE A 240 -19.87 -10.84 8.37
CA PHE A 240 -19.82 -11.63 9.61
C PHE A 240 -20.97 -11.28 10.52
N ASP A 241 -21.38 -10.00 10.56
CA ASP A 241 -22.54 -9.53 11.32
C ASP A 241 -23.85 -10.21 10.89
N GLU A 242 -24.07 -10.36 9.59
CA GLU A 242 -25.23 -11.08 9.02
C GLU A 242 -25.21 -12.59 9.30
N MET A 243 -24.03 -13.14 9.61
CA MET A 243 -23.85 -14.53 10.04
C MET A 243 -23.94 -14.69 11.57
N GLY A 244 -24.26 -13.61 12.31
CA GLY A 244 -24.35 -13.63 13.77
C GLY A 244 -22.99 -13.55 14.50
N ILE A 245 -21.89 -13.36 13.76
CA ILE A 245 -20.54 -13.22 14.32
C ILE A 245 -20.22 -11.73 14.46
N LYS A 246 -20.36 -11.21 15.66
CA LYS A 246 -20.20 -9.79 15.95
C LYS A 246 -18.74 -9.39 16.21
N GLY A 247 -18.40 -8.14 15.88
CA GLY A 247 -17.09 -7.55 16.19
C GLY A 247 -15.96 -7.92 15.23
N VAL A 248 -16.28 -8.55 14.08
CA VAL A 248 -15.32 -8.80 13.00
C VAL A 248 -15.48 -7.69 11.96
N ASP A 249 -14.96 -6.52 12.29
CA ASP A 249 -14.94 -5.33 11.43
C ASP A 249 -13.49 -4.85 11.30
N SER A 250 -12.92 -5.01 10.12
CA SER A 250 -11.52 -4.73 9.82
C SER A 250 -11.38 -3.89 8.54
N ASP A 251 -12.11 -2.77 8.50
CA ASP A 251 -11.99 -1.81 7.40
C ASP A 251 -10.52 -1.48 7.12
N ASN A 252 -10.18 -1.48 5.85
CA ASN A 252 -8.87 -1.13 5.36
C ASN A 252 -8.96 0.06 4.41
N TRP A 253 -7.90 0.83 4.29
CA TRP A 253 -7.78 1.92 3.34
C TRP A 253 -6.33 2.07 2.88
N TYR A 254 -6.13 2.63 1.67
CA TYR A 254 -4.81 3.00 1.21
C TYR A 254 -4.73 4.50 1.04
N ALA A 255 -3.61 5.06 1.49
CA ALA A 255 -3.37 6.49 1.47
C ALA A 255 -1.95 6.82 1.03
N LEU A 256 -1.80 8.03 0.51
CA LEU A 256 -0.52 8.63 0.14
C LEU A 256 -0.01 9.53 1.26
N PHE A 257 1.27 9.37 1.56
CA PHE A 257 2.05 10.19 2.48
C PHE A 257 3.31 10.70 1.78
N ALA A 258 3.83 11.82 2.26
CA ALA A 258 5.13 12.37 1.88
C ALA A 258 6.03 12.52 3.11
N SER A 259 7.30 12.91 2.92
CA SER A 259 8.16 13.31 4.04
C SER A 259 7.52 14.47 4.81
N LYS A 260 7.64 14.46 6.14
CA LYS A 260 7.08 15.51 7.02
C LYS A 260 7.54 16.91 6.69
N ALA A 261 8.78 17.03 6.22
CA ALA A 261 9.39 18.32 5.86
C ALA A 261 8.89 18.88 4.51
N THR A 262 8.04 18.15 3.77
CA THR A 262 7.46 18.62 2.50
C THR A 262 6.64 19.89 2.73
N PRO A 263 6.88 20.98 1.98
CA PRO A 263 6.14 22.24 2.15
C PRO A 263 4.63 22.05 1.98
N ALA A 264 3.84 22.79 2.77
CA ALA A 264 2.38 22.71 2.74
C ALA A 264 1.81 22.96 1.33
N ALA A 265 2.37 23.90 0.57
CA ALA A 265 1.96 24.17 -0.80
C ALA A 265 2.14 22.96 -1.74
N ASP A 266 3.20 22.17 -1.55
CA ASP A 266 3.41 20.94 -2.30
C ASP A 266 2.44 19.84 -1.87
N ILE A 267 2.13 19.72 -0.58
CA ILE A 267 1.11 18.79 -0.08
C ILE A 267 -0.26 19.13 -0.69
N GLU A 268 -0.66 20.39 -0.70
CA GLU A 268 -1.93 20.83 -1.31
C GLU A 268 -1.97 20.60 -2.83
N ARG A 269 -0.87 20.85 -3.53
CA ARG A 269 -0.74 20.56 -4.96
C ARG A 269 -0.88 19.06 -5.26
N LEU A 270 -0.21 18.21 -4.46
CA LEU A 270 -0.30 16.76 -4.56
C LEU A 270 -1.73 16.26 -4.24
N ASN A 271 -2.33 16.76 -3.17
CA ASN A 271 -3.73 16.45 -2.81
C ASN A 271 -4.68 16.79 -3.95
N GLY A 272 -4.57 17.99 -4.52
CA GLY A 272 -5.37 18.40 -5.67
C GLY A 272 -5.21 17.47 -6.87
N ALA A 273 -3.98 17.06 -7.18
CA ALA A 273 -3.70 16.10 -8.26
C ALA A 273 -4.32 14.72 -7.99
N VAL A 274 -4.21 14.20 -6.76
CA VAL A 274 -4.83 12.93 -6.36
C VAL A 274 -6.36 13.00 -6.47
N ARG A 275 -6.98 14.07 -6.01
CA ARG A 275 -8.44 14.26 -6.12
C ARG A 275 -8.91 14.26 -7.57
N ARG A 276 -8.22 14.98 -8.48
CA ARG A 276 -8.55 14.96 -9.92
C ARG A 276 -8.30 13.59 -10.53
N THR A 277 -7.22 12.92 -10.15
CA THR A 277 -6.93 11.53 -10.59
C THR A 277 -8.07 10.57 -10.23
N LEU A 278 -8.55 10.62 -9.00
CA LEU A 278 -9.64 9.74 -8.53
C LEU A 278 -11.01 10.15 -9.07
N GLY A 279 -11.18 11.42 -9.46
CA GLY A 279 -12.35 11.93 -10.16
C GLY A 279 -12.38 11.59 -11.67
N ASN A 280 -11.28 11.06 -12.22
CA ASN A 280 -11.27 10.62 -13.62
C ASN A 280 -12.09 9.32 -13.76
N GLU A 281 -13.08 9.33 -14.64
CA GLU A 281 -14.03 8.22 -14.82
C GLU A 281 -13.34 6.89 -15.13
N ALA A 282 -12.33 6.88 -15.99
CA ALA A 282 -11.62 5.63 -16.34
C ALA A 282 -10.82 5.06 -15.17
N VAL A 283 -10.19 5.92 -14.35
CA VAL A 283 -9.49 5.50 -13.13
C VAL A 283 -10.49 4.99 -12.10
N ALA A 284 -11.57 5.72 -11.85
CA ALA A 284 -12.61 5.33 -10.91
C ALA A 284 -13.25 3.99 -11.31
N ALA A 285 -13.61 3.82 -12.58
CA ALA A 285 -14.16 2.57 -13.11
C ALA A 285 -13.18 1.39 -12.94
N LYS A 286 -11.89 1.59 -13.23
CA LYS A 286 -10.85 0.56 -13.06
C LYS A 286 -10.69 0.15 -11.60
N LEU A 287 -10.68 1.09 -10.67
CA LEU A 287 -10.62 0.82 -9.24
C LEU A 287 -11.88 0.10 -8.77
N MET A 288 -13.06 0.61 -9.08
CA MET A 288 -14.34 -0.01 -8.72
C MET A 288 -14.47 -1.44 -9.27
N ALA A 289 -14.08 -1.69 -10.52
CA ALA A 289 -14.10 -3.02 -11.12
C ALA A 289 -13.19 -4.03 -10.40
N SER A 290 -12.17 -3.54 -9.69
CA SER A 290 -11.31 -4.37 -8.83
C SER A 290 -11.86 -4.54 -7.41
N GLY A 291 -12.84 -3.74 -7.00
CA GLY A 291 -13.36 -3.71 -5.63
C GLY A 291 -12.71 -2.67 -4.72
N ALA A 292 -11.81 -1.84 -5.25
CA ALA A 292 -11.30 -0.68 -4.52
C ALA A 292 -12.26 0.50 -4.72
N VAL A 293 -12.78 1.06 -3.65
CA VAL A 293 -13.69 2.21 -3.72
C VAL A 293 -12.86 3.50 -3.66
N PRO A 294 -12.82 4.33 -4.74
CA PRO A 294 -12.11 5.60 -4.72
C PRO A 294 -12.57 6.49 -3.58
N ALA A 295 -11.65 7.05 -2.81
CA ALA A 295 -11.97 7.82 -1.60
C ALA A 295 -10.92 8.92 -1.37
N ALA A 296 -10.99 10.00 -2.13
CA ALA A 296 -10.12 11.14 -1.89
C ALA A 296 -10.50 11.87 -0.58
N SER A 297 -9.49 12.33 0.15
CA SER A 297 -9.66 13.16 1.35
C SER A 297 -8.76 14.38 1.31
N SER A 298 -9.03 15.35 2.17
CA SER A 298 -8.03 16.37 2.51
C SER A 298 -6.93 15.78 3.39
N PRO A 299 -5.76 16.44 3.49
CA PRO A 299 -4.70 16.04 4.42
C PRO A 299 -5.16 16.02 5.89
N VAL A 300 -6.05 16.93 6.28
CA VAL A 300 -6.59 17.02 7.64
C VAL A 300 -7.54 15.87 7.95
N GLU A 301 -8.41 15.50 7.01
CA GLU A 301 -9.29 14.33 7.15
C GLU A 301 -8.48 13.04 7.27
N LEU A 302 -7.45 12.85 6.44
CA LEU A 302 -6.56 11.69 6.55
C LEU A 302 -5.82 11.65 7.88
N ALA A 303 -5.31 12.79 8.35
CA ALA A 303 -4.67 12.86 9.68
C ALA A 303 -5.64 12.50 10.82
N THR A 304 -6.90 12.86 10.68
CA THR A 304 -7.95 12.53 11.67
C THR A 304 -8.30 11.05 11.63
N LEU A 305 -8.46 10.49 10.43
CA LEU A 305 -8.68 9.05 10.23
C LEU A 305 -7.53 8.24 10.83
N LEU A 306 -6.29 8.61 10.54
CA LEU A 306 -5.10 7.95 11.08
C LEU A 306 -5.09 7.93 12.62
N ARG A 307 -5.39 9.05 13.27
CA ARG A 307 -5.46 9.11 14.74
C ARG A 307 -6.54 8.19 15.31
N ASN A 308 -7.73 8.22 14.70
CA ASN A 308 -8.86 7.40 15.14
C ASN A 308 -8.55 5.91 15.00
N ASP A 309 -7.99 5.50 13.88
CA ASP A 309 -7.63 4.11 13.63
C ASP A 309 -6.47 3.64 14.50
N THR A 310 -5.46 4.49 14.71
CA THR A 310 -4.37 4.16 15.66
C THR A 310 -4.93 3.88 17.06
N ALA A 311 -5.89 4.70 17.53
CA ALA A 311 -6.54 4.49 18.81
C ALA A 311 -7.45 3.24 18.84
N LYS A 312 -8.16 2.94 17.72
CA LYS A 312 -8.96 1.72 17.53
C LYS A 312 -8.06 0.48 17.67
N TRP A 313 -7.01 0.43 16.87
CA TRP A 313 -6.11 -0.73 16.80
C TRP A 313 -5.27 -0.92 18.07
N ALA A 314 -4.84 0.16 18.72
CA ALA A 314 -4.17 0.08 20.02
C ALA A 314 -5.04 -0.64 21.06
N ARG A 315 -6.36 -0.36 21.09
CA ARG A 315 -7.30 -1.04 21.97
C ARG A 315 -7.42 -2.54 21.65
N VAL A 316 -7.52 -2.88 20.36
CA VAL A 316 -7.60 -4.28 19.90
C VAL A 316 -6.34 -5.04 20.27
N ILE A 317 -5.16 -4.50 19.92
CA ILE A 317 -3.85 -5.10 20.21
C ILE A 317 -3.70 -5.37 21.72
N LYS A 318 -4.02 -4.38 22.55
CA LYS A 318 -3.95 -4.52 24.01
C LYS A 318 -4.95 -5.55 24.54
N ALA A 319 -6.21 -5.49 24.09
CA ALA A 319 -7.26 -6.40 24.55
C ALA A 319 -7.00 -7.86 24.17
N LYS A 320 -6.35 -8.10 23.01
CA LYS A 320 -6.03 -9.43 22.49
C LYS A 320 -4.61 -9.89 22.80
N ASN A 321 -3.83 -9.05 23.50
CA ASN A 321 -2.42 -9.31 23.80
C ASN A 321 -1.60 -9.71 22.55
N ILE A 322 -1.90 -9.03 21.42
CA ILE A 322 -1.19 -9.27 20.15
C ILE A 322 0.24 -8.75 20.30
N LYS A 323 1.21 -9.60 19.99
CA LYS A 323 2.64 -9.27 20.10
C LYS A 323 3.30 -9.39 18.72
N PRO A 324 4.31 -8.55 18.44
CA PRO A 324 5.22 -8.84 17.34
C PRO A 324 6.00 -10.10 17.67
N GLU A 325 6.22 -10.95 16.69
CA GLU A 325 7.13 -12.11 16.82
C GLU A 325 8.59 -11.67 16.79
#